data_3a0398d8668896436cef5c306246d3c2
#
_entry.id   3a0398d8668896436cef5c306246d3c2
#
_cell.length_a   1.000
_cell.length_b   1.000
_cell.length_c   1.000
_cell.angle_alpha   90.00
_cell.angle_beta   90.00
_cell.angle_gamma   90.00
#
_symmetry.space_group_name_H-M   'P 1'
#
loop_
_entity.id
_entity.type
_entity.pdbx_description
1 polymer ?
#
loop_
_entity_poly.entity_id
_entity_poly.type
_entity_poly.pdbx_seq_one_letter_code
_entity_poly.pdbx_strand_id
1 'polypeptide(L)'
;MKALFYKGKKKISVEDVAVPQISENEILLRVKAASVCATDLKIREFGHFKNPDDKPIILGHEFSGEIAKTGKDVKNLREGMRVSVAPNIGCGHCPECIRGFTNLCENYEAFGISMDGAFAEYVRVPARYISQGNIFILPDNITYEEAALIEPLAAALNGIESGRIDLSDIVLIIGAGSMGILNMMLAKLKGAQKVIVSEIDPMRIKIAEKTGADYIINPQKEDLRNRLMELSYGRGADVIIIAVSSAKAQEQSLDIIARCGRIVLFGGLPKGTDTINFKSNVVHYKQVIVTGTTGSTVSQYKRSMELAGSKKIDLNRLISKKFKLTDAEQAFSNAVLPENLKVLFII
;
A
#
# COMPACT_ATOMS: atom_id res chain seq x y z
N MET A 1 14.10 24.48 -2.71
CA MET A 1 13.67 23.32 -1.95
C MET A 1 14.46 22.09 -2.35
N LYS A 2 14.67 21.16 -1.42
CA LYS A 2 15.25 19.86 -1.75
C LYS A 2 14.19 18.90 -2.27
N ALA A 3 14.53 18.13 -3.33
CA ALA A 3 13.66 17.12 -3.91
C ALA A 3 14.46 15.92 -4.41
N LEU A 4 13.93 14.72 -4.26
CA LEU A 4 14.53 13.45 -4.70
C LEU A 4 13.98 13.07 -6.08
N PHE A 5 14.83 13.16 -7.07
CA PHE A 5 14.53 12.80 -8.46
C PHE A 5 14.93 11.35 -8.77
N TYR A 6 14.06 10.68 -9.49
CA TYR A 6 14.41 9.54 -10.34
C TYR A 6 14.91 10.08 -11.70
N LYS A 7 16.06 9.60 -12.17
CA LYS A 7 16.71 10.02 -13.42
C LYS A 7 17.09 8.85 -14.33
N GLY A 8 16.30 7.78 -14.27
CA GLY A 8 16.59 6.54 -14.98
C GLY A 8 16.99 5.41 -14.04
N LYS A 9 17.08 4.20 -14.58
CA LYS A 9 17.38 2.96 -13.83
C LYS A 9 18.58 3.13 -12.92
N LYS A 10 18.40 2.80 -11.64
CA LYS A 10 19.41 2.87 -10.56
C LYS A 10 19.96 4.27 -10.30
N LYS A 11 19.32 5.31 -10.82
CA LYS A 11 19.76 6.70 -10.66
C LYS A 11 18.69 7.50 -9.92
N ILE A 12 19.00 7.85 -8.68
CA ILE A 12 18.26 8.83 -7.89
C ILE A 12 19.22 9.93 -7.43
N SER A 13 18.73 11.15 -7.27
CA SER A 13 19.53 12.27 -6.75
C SER A 13 18.66 13.26 -6.00
N VAL A 14 19.18 13.77 -4.88
CA VAL A 14 18.55 14.89 -4.17
C VAL A 14 19.14 16.18 -4.71
N GLU A 15 18.25 17.08 -5.15
CA GLU A 15 18.64 18.34 -5.80
C GLU A 15 17.94 19.54 -5.18
N ASP A 16 18.57 20.69 -5.29
CA ASP A 16 17.96 21.96 -4.94
C ASP A 16 17.24 22.54 -6.17
N VAL A 17 15.92 22.70 -6.06
CA VAL A 17 15.05 23.20 -7.12
C VAL A 17 14.14 24.31 -6.61
N ALA A 18 13.52 25.05 -7.51
CA ALA A 18 12.55 26.08 -7.14
C ALA A 18 11.33 25.44 -6.45
N VAL A 19 10.74 26.14 -5.48
CA VAL A 19 9.45 25.75 -4.90
C VAL A 19 8.36 25.86 -5.98
N PRO A 20 7.49 24.83 -6.16
CA PRO A 20 6.44 24.87 -7.16
C PRO A 20 5.51 26.07 -6.97
N GLN A 21 5.17 26.74 -8.06
CA GLN A 21 4.12 27.75 -8.06
C GLN A 21 2.76 27.08 -8.15
N ILE A 22 1.76 27.66 -7.47
CA ILE A 22 0.38 27.19 -7.49
C ILE A 22 -0.54 28.16 -8.23
N SER A 23 -1.56 27.62 -8.87
CA SER A 23 -2.65 28.37 -9.46
C SER A 23 -3.70 28.76 -8.42
N GLU A 24 -4.71 29.53 -8.85
CA GLU A 24 -5.75 30.11 -7.97
C GLU A 24 -6.61 29.06 -7.25
N ASN A 25 -6.69 27.84 -7.77
CA ASN A 25 -7.51 26.72 -7.27
C ASN A 25 -6.67 25.53 -6.79
N GLU A 26 -5.38 25.72 -6.55
CA GLU A 26 -4.45 24.68 -6.08
C GLU A 26 -3.94 24.98 -4.67
N ILE A 27 -3.27 24.01 -4.05
CA ILE A 27 -2.55 24.21 -2.79
C ILE A 27 -1.10 23.80 -2.93
N LEU A 28 -0.25 24.45 -2.13
CA LEU A 28 1.12 24.04 -1.87
C LEU A 28 1.15 23.34 -0.50
N LEU A 29 1.59 22.11 -0.49
CA LEU A 29 1.77 21.32 0.73
C LEU A 29 3.25 21.33 1.11
N ARG A 30 3.58 21.69 2.36
CA ARG A 30 4.87 21.39 2.97
C ARG A 30 4.83 19.95 3.47
N VAL A 31 5.63 19.08 2.89
CA VAL A 31 5.72 17.67 3.30
C VAL A 31 6.39 17.59 4.67
N LYS A 32 5.88 16.73 5.54
CA LYS A 32 6.44 16.45 6.87
C LYS A 32 6.94 15.03 7.01
N ALA A 33 6.25 14.10 6.39
CA ALA A 33 6.64 12.70 6.34
C ALA A 33 6.24 12.08 5.01
N ALA A 34 7.12 11.24 4.46
CA ALA A 34 6.86 10.45 3.26
C ALA A 34 7.48 9.06 3.41
N SER A 35 6.75 8.00 3.01
CA SER A 35 7.17 6.61 3.17
C SER A 35 7.66 6.03 1.85
N VAL A 36 8.75 5.26 1.91
CA VAL A 36 9.25 4.51 0.76
C VAL A 36 8.38 3.28 0.52
N CYS A 37 7.85 3.18 -0.69
CA CYS A 37 7.03 2.06 -1.15
C CYS A 37 7.84 1.07 -2.00
N ALA A 38 7.39 -0.17 -2.06
CA ALA A 38 7.94 -1.17 -2.99
C ALA A 38 7.85 -0.72 -4.46
N THR A 39 6.89 0.15 -4.80
CA THR A 39 6.77 0.77 -6.13
C THR A 39 7.96 1.67 -6.42
N ASP A 40 8.39 2.51 -5.49
CA ASP A 40 9.56 3.38 -5.64
C ASP A 40 10.84 2.56 -5.84
N LEU A 41 10.97 1.46 -5.08
CA LEU A 41 12.09 0.52 -5.22
C LEU A 41 12.11 -0.16 -6.60
N LYS A 42 10.95 -0.59 -7.10
CA LYS A 42 10.81 -1.19 -8.44
C LYS A 42 11.11 -0.17 -9.53
N ILE A 43 10.62 1.06 -9.41
CA ILE A 43 10.92 2.15 -10.35
C ILE A 43 12.43 2.39 -10.40
N ARG A 44 13.07 2.53 -9.25
CA ARG A 44 14.52 2.72 -9.17
C ARG A 44 15.28 1.58 -9.86
N GLU A 45 14.93 0.33 -9.59
CA GLU A 45 15.69 -0.84 -10.05
C GLU A 45 15.42 -1.20 -11.52
N PHE A 46 14.15 -1.20 -11.93
CA PHE A 46 13.73 -1.77 -13.22
C PHE A 46 13.33 -0.72 -14.26
N GLY A 47 13.21 0.54 -13.87
CA GLY A 47 12.72 1.63 -14.73
C GLY A 47 11.28 1.99 -14.46
N HIS A 48 10.91 3.18 -14.91
CA HIS A 48 9.61 3.78 -14.62
C HIS A 48 8.55 3.32 -15.63
N PHE A 49 7.55 2.57 -15.20
CA PHE A 49 6.54 1.93 -16.07
C PHE A 49 5.58 2.92 -16.77
N LYS A 50 5.41 4.14 -16.24
CA LYS A 50 4.63 5.25 -16.86
C LYS A 50 5.49 6.38 -17.43
N ASN A 51 6.80 6.26 -17.37
CA ASN A 51 7.76 7.25 -17.87
C ASN A 51 8.88 6.55 -18.65
N PRO A 52 8.56 5.97 -19.81
CA PRO A 52 9.51 5.13 -20.57
C PRO A 52 10.73 5.89 -21.07
N ASP A 53 10.62 7.22 -21.20
CA ASP A 53 11.72 8.09 -21.65
C ASP A 53 12.69 8.45 -20.51
N ASP A 54 12.49 7.90 -19.31
CA ASP A 54 13.28 8.18 -18.10
C ASP A 54 13.44 9.69 -17.80
N LYS A 55 12.42 10.49 -18.11
CA LYS A 55 12.40 11.91 -17.76
C LYS A 55 12.51 12.08 -16.24
N PRO A 56 13.28 13.05 -15.74
CA PRO A 56 13.37 13.28 -14.32
C PRO A 56 11.99 13.50 -13.69
N ILE A 57 11.69 12.78 -12.61
CA ILE A 57 10.44 12.89 -11.86
C ILE A 57 10.74 12.74 -10.37
N ILE A 58 10.05 13.52 -9.53
CA ILE A 58 10.12 13.38 -8.08
C ILE A 58 9.27 12.17 -7.69
N LEU A 59 9.85 11.21 -6.96
CA LEU A 59 9.14 10.03 -6.46
C LEU A 59 8.33 10.32 -5.17
N GLY A 60 7.65 9.31 -4.66
CA GLY A 60 6.92 9.33 -3.38
C GLY A 60 5.43 9.60 -3.53
N HIS A 61 4.62 8.64 -3.08
CA HIS A 61 3.15 8.69 -3.15
C HIS A 61 2.47 8.39 -1.80
N GLU A 62 3.23 8.01 -0.79
CA GLU A 62 2.78 7.79 0.58
C GLU A 62 3.24 8.96 1.44
N PHE A 63 2.40 9.98 1.70
CA PHE A 63 2.86 11.22 2.35
C PHE A 63 1.78 11.97 3.14
N SER A 64 2.27 12.85 3.99
CA SER A 64 1.48 13.79 4.77
C SER A 64 2.23 15.11 4.97
N GLY A 65 1.52 16.15 5.31
CA GLY A 65 2.13 17.44 5.53
C GLY A 65 1.16 18.51 6.02
N GLU A 66 1.60 19.74 5.88
CA GLU A 66 0.87 20.94 6.29
C GLU A 66 0.66 21.85 5.07
N ILE A 67 -0.52 22.39 4.91
CA ILE A 67 -0.82 23.34 3.84
C ILE A 67 -0.01 24.62 4.07
N ALA A 68 0.97 24.85 3.17
CA ALA A 68 1.85 26.03 3.24
C ALA A 68 1.25 27.24 2.53
N LYS A 69 0.43 27.02 1.49
CA LYS A 69 -0.23 28.09 0.73
C LYS A 69 -1.49 27.57 0.06
N THR A 70 -2.53 28.38 0.00
CA THR A 70 -3.76 28.12 -0.75
C THR A 70 -3.93 29.12 -1.88
N GLY A 71 -4.42 28.67 -3.03
CA GLY A 71 -4.91 29.57 -4.08
C GLY A 71 -6.18 30.30 -3.62
N LYS A 72 -6.45 31.47 -4.18
CA LYS A 72 -7.55 32.37 -3.75
C LYS A 72 -8.96 31.74 -3.89
N ASP A 73 -9.12 30.77 -4.81
CA ASP A 73 -10.39 30.11 -5.09
C ASP A 73 -10.61 28.84 -4.27
N VAL A 74 -9.64 28.41 -3.46
CA VAL A 74 -9.75 27.29 -2.53
C VAL A 74 -10.53 27.73 -1.30
N LYS A 75 -11.72 27.16 -1.05
CA LYS A 75 -12.63 27.62 0.01
C LYS A 75 -12.56 26.85 1.32
N ASN A 76 -12.36 25.51 1.24
CA ASN A 76 -12.52 24.62 2.39
C ASN A 76 -11.19 24.19 3.02
N LEU A 77 -10.08 24.70 2.51
CA LEU A 77 -8.72 24.42 2.99
C LEU A 77 -8.03 25.75 3.30
N ARG A 78 -7.16 25.76 4.29
CA ARG A 78 -6.39 26.94 4.70
C ARG A 78 -4.99 26.58 5.15
N GLU A 79 -4.09 27.54 5.11
CA GLU A 79 -2.72 27.44 5.61
C GLU A 79 -2.68 26.94 7.06
N GLY A 80 -1.70 26.12 7.38
CA GLY A 80 -1.52 25.50 8.68
C GLY A 80 -2.34 24.21 8.91
N MET A 81 -3.30 23.86 8.03
CA MET A 81 -4.01 22.60 8.17
C MET A 81 -3.08 21.40 7.92
N ARG A 82 -3.15 20.44 8.83
CA ARG A 82 -2.46 19.14 8.75
C ARG A 82 -3.27 18.21 7.85
N VAL A 83 -2.66 17.70 6.79
CA VAL A 83 -3.38 16.88 5.80
C VAL A 83 -2.55 15.68 5.31
N SER A 84 -3.27 14.66 4.85
CA SER A 84 -2.74 13.62 3.98
C SER A 84 -3.53 13.59 2.68
N VAL A 85 -2.93 13.11 1.61
CA VAL A 85 -3.50 13.14 0.27
C VAL A 85 -3.61 11.71 -0.27
N ALA A 86 -4.81 11.31 -0.69
CA ALA A 86 -4.98 10.09 -1.47
C ALA A 86 -4.29 10.28 -2.83
N PRO A 87 -3.17 9.58 -3.10
CA PRO A 87 -2.29 9.95 -4.21
C PRO A 87 -2.84 9.59 -5.57
N ASN A 88 -3.75 8.64 -5.66
CA ASN A 88 -4.35 8.19 -6.90
C ASN A 88 -5.61 9.01 -7.21
N ILE A 89 -5.75 9.44 -8.46
CA ILE A 89 -6.92 10.17 -8.92
C ILE A 89 -7.40 9.64 -10.27
N GLY A 90 -8.69 9.38 -10.39
CA GLY A 90 -9.34 9.04 -11.65
C GLY A 90 -9.81 10.27 -12.44
N CYS A 91 -10.29 10.06 -13.66
CA CYS A 91 -10.83 11.14 -14.49
C CYS A 91 -12.17 11.69 -13.97
N GLY A 92 -12.89 10.94 -13.13
CA GLY A 92 -14.19 11.33 -12.54
C GLY A 92 -15.42 11.01 -13.36
N HIS A 93 -15.29 10.64 -14.65
CA HIS A 93 -16.44 10.49 -15.57
C HIS A 93 -16.47 9.17 -16.36
N CYS A 94 -15.42 8.34 -16.33
CA CYS A 94 -15.46 7.01 -16.95
C CYS A 94 -16.34 6.04 -16.14
N PRO A 95 -16.77 4.90 -16.73
CA PRO A 95 -17.60 3.93 -16.03
C PRO A 95 -17.05 3.47 -14.69
N GLU A 96 -15.75 3.25 -14.58
CA GLU A 96 -15.07 2.83 -13.35
C GLU A 96 -15.14 3.94 -12.30
N CYS A 97 -14.86 5.18 -12.67
CA CYS A 97 -14.95 6.33 -11.76
C CYS A 97 -16.37 6.56 -11.25
N ILE A 98 -17.39 6.50 -12.13
CA ILE A 98 -18.79 6.65 -11.76
C ILE A 98 -19.23 5.57 -10.77
N ARG A 99 -18.74 4.34 -10.93
CA ARG A 99 -18.96 3.22 -10.00
C ARG A 99 -18.16 3.30 -8.70
N GLY A 100 -17.28 4.30 -8.55
CA GLY A 100 -16.43 4.50 -7.37
C GLY A 100 -15.07 3.79 -7.44
N PHE A 101 -14.73 3.09 -8.51
CA PHE A 101 -13.46 2.40 -8.71
C PHE A 101 -12.42 3.31 -9.37
N THR A 102 -12.14 4.45 -8.73
CA THR A 102 -11.22 5.47 -9.28
C THR A 102 -9.79 4.94 -9.48
N ASN A 103 -9.38 3.93 -8.71
CA ASN A 103 -8.12 3.22 -8.85
C ASN A 103 -8.01 2.35 -10.12
N LEU A 104 -9.13 2.05 -10.78
CA LEU A 104 -9.22 1.28 -12.03
C LEU A 104 -9.44 2.17 -13.26
N CYS A 105 -9.40 3.49 -13.11
CA CYS A 105 -9.54 4.42 -14.22
C CYS A 105 -8.38 4.24 -15.22
N GLU A 106 -8.67 4.09 -16.51
CA GLU A 106 -7.64 3.96 -17.55
C GLU A 106 -6.73 5.20 -17.61
N ASN A 107 -7.31 6.38 -17.35
CA ASN A 107 -6.61 7.66 -17.30
C ASN A 107 -6.28 8.07 -15.85
N TYR A 108 -6.01 7.09 -14.96
CA TYR A 108 -5.63 7.45 -13.61
C TYR A 108 -4.26 8.12 -13.58
N GLU A 109 -4.11 9.07 -12.66
CA GLU A 109 -2.85 9.70 -12.35
C GLU A 109 -2.52 9.53 -10.86
N ALA A 110 -1.23 9.61 -10.53
CA ALA A 110 -0.77 9.48 -9.16
C ALA A 110 0.52 10.27 -8.93
N PHE A 111 0.64 10.83 -7.73
CA PHE A 111 1.88 11.42 -7.26
C PHE A 111 3.04 10.41 -7.33
N GLY A 112 4.24 10.87 -7.72
CA GLY A 112 5.43 10.01 -7.81
C GLY A 112 5.39 8.95 -8.91
N ILE A 113 4.33 8.92 -9.74
CA ILE A 113 4.12 7.93 -10.81
C ILE A 113 3.84 8.61 -12.15
N SER A 114 2.86 9.49 -12.25
CA SER A 114 2.52 10.22 -13.49
C SER A 114 2.71 11.73 -13.36
N MET A 115 3.00 12.18 -12.16
CA MET A 115 3.36 13.55 -11.82
C MET A 115 4.35 13.55 -10.67
N ASP A 116 4.98 14.69 -10.40
CA ASP A 116 5.90 14.84 -9.29
C ASP A 116 5.28 14.45 -7.96
N GLY A 117 6.03 13.65 -7.20
CA GLY A 117 5.63 13.11 -5.91
C GLY A 117 6.12 13.95 -4.73
N ALA A 118 6.09 13.33 -3.55
CA ALA A 118 6.29 14.00 -2.28
C ALA A 118 7.63 13.68 -1.58
N PHE A 119 8.60 13.08 -2.27
CA PHE A 119 9.98 13.06 -1.77
C PHE A 119 10.64 14.42 -2.02
N ALA A 120 10.03 15.47 -1.48
CA ALA A 120 10.42 16.87 -1.61
C ALA A 120 9.92 17.67 -0.42
N GLU A 121 10.55 18.81 -0.12
CA GLU A 121 10.10 19.71 0.95
C GLU A 121 8.70 20.29 0.69
N TYR A 122 8.35 20.49 -0.58
CA TYR A 122 7.04 20.99 -0.99
C TYR A 122 6.52 20.21 -2.20
N VAL A 123 5.20 20.01 -2.25
CA VAL A 123 4.49 19.41 -3.38
C VAL A 123 3.28 20.27 -3.74
N ARG A 124 3.11 20.53 -5.04
CA ARG A 124 1.91 21.18 -5.58
C ARG A 124 0.81 20.15 -5.70
N VAL A 125 -0.33 20.41 -5.10
CA VAL A 125 -1.53 19.56 -5.19
C VAL A 125 -2.52 20.21 -6.18
N PRO A 126 -2.75 19.57 -7.35
CA PRO A 126 -3.61 20.11 -8.39
C PRO A 126 -5.07 20.24 -7.96
N ALA A 127 -5.78 21.21 -8.56
CA ALA A 127 -7.20 21.53 -8.29
C ALA A 127 -8.14 20.32 -8.28
N ARG A 128 -7.92 19.35 -9.17
CA ARG A 128 -8.74 18.15 -9.27
C ARG A 128 -8.67 17.25 -8.03
N TYR A 129 -7.54 17.21 -7.30
CA TYR A 129 -7.43 16.51 -6.02
C TYR A 129 -8.30 17.16 -4.95
N ILE A 130 -8.43 18.49 -5.00
CA ILE A 130 -9.31 19.26 -4.11
C ILE A 130 -10.77 19.00 -4.46
N SER A 131 -11.12 19.13 -5.73
CA SER A 131 -12.51 18.99 -6.21
C SER A 131 -13.07 17.55 -6.09
N GLN A 132 -12.22 16.53 -6.19
CA GLN A 132 -12.62 15.13 -6.04
C GLN A 132 -12.50 14.60 -4.59
N GLY A 133 -12.11 15.47 -3.62
CA GLY A 133 -12.07 15.10 -2.21
C GLY A 133 -10.90 14.20 -1.81
N ASN A 134 -9.77 14.29 -2.52
CA ASN A 134 -8.58 13.48 -2.24
C ASN A 134 -7.74 14.01 -1.05
N ILE A 135 -8.11 15.16 -0.44
CA ILE A 135 -7.37 15.77 0.66
C ILE A 135 -8.10 15.51 1.96
N PHE A 136 -7.41 14.97 2.94
CA PHE A 136 -7.96 14.57 4.23
C PHE A 136 -7.26 15.32 5.35
N ILE A 137 -8.05 16.06 6.14
CA ILE A 137 -7.56 16.75 7.35
C ILE A 137 -7.22 15.67 8.38
N LEU A 138 -6.04 15.77 8.99
CA LEU A 138 -5.59 14.81 10.00
C LEU A 138 -6.34 15.05 11.33
N PRO A 139 -6.82 13.97 11.97
CA PRO A 139 -7.20 14.04 13.38
C PRO A 139 -6.01 14.47 14.24
N ASP A 140 -6.27 15.17 15.35
CA ASP A 140 -5.22 15.69 16.24
C ASP A 140 -4.33 14.60 16.81
N ASN A 141 -4.88 13.40 17.02
CA ASN A 141 -4.19 12.26 17.59
C ASN A 141 -3.39 11.42 16.58
N ILE A 142 -3.30 11.83 15.31
CA ILE A 142 -2.46 11.16 14.28
C ILE A 142 -1.22 12.01 14.02
N THR A 143 -0.05 11.40 14.04
CA THR A 143 1.22 12.02 13.64
C THR A 143 1.33 12.10 12.12
N TYR A 144 2.25 12.93 11.60
CA TYR A 144 2.52 12.97 10.17
C TYR A 144 3.08 11.63 9.66
N GLU A 145 3.88 10.94 10.47
CA GLU A 145 4.43 9.63 10.14
C GLU A 145 3.34 8.56 10.00
N GLU A 146 2.40 8.50 10.95
CA GLU A 146 1.23 7.61 10.84
C GLU A 146 0.39 7.96 9.60
N ALA A 147 0.21 9.26 9.34
CA ALA A 147 -0.60 9.74 8.22
C ALA A 147 0.04 9.44 6.85
N ALA A 148 1.36 9.38 6.76
CA ALA A 148 2.04 8.92 5.54
C ALA A 148 1.75 7.44 5.22
N LEU A 149 1.33 6.64 6.21
CA LEU A 149 1.00 5.22 6.04
C LEU A 149 -0.50 4.95 5.78
N ILE A 150 -1.31 5.98 5.59
CA ILE A 150 -2.75 5.81 5.27
C ILE A 150 -2.91 5.24 3.84
N GLU A 151 -2.04 5.60 2.91
CA GLU A 151 -2.09 5.03 1.55
C GLU A 151 -1.93 3.51 1.57
N PRO A 152 -0.85 2.92 2.11
CA PRO A 152 -0.70 1.48 2.17
C PRO A 152 -1.77 0.80 3.04
N LEU A 153 -2.28 1.45 4.09
CA LEU A 153 -3.41 0.93 4.85
C LEU A 153 -4.68 0.85 3.97
N ALA A 154 -4.93 1.86 3.14
CA ALA A 154 -6.07 1.86 2.22
C ALA A 154 -5.96 0.77 1.13
N ALA A 155 -4.74 0.54 0.62
CA ALA A 155 -4.50 -0.57 -0.30
C ALA A 155 -4.73 -1.94 0.37
N ALA A 156 -4.31 -2.11 1.63
CA ALA A 156 -4.60 -3.34 2.39
C ALA A 156 -6.11 -3.48 2.68
N LEU A 157 -6.81 -2.38 2.98
CA LEU A 157 -8.26 -2.40 3.16
C LEU A 157 -8.99 -2.86 1.89
N ASN A 158 -8.51 -2.45 0.71
CA ASN A 158 -9.02 -2.96 -0.57
C ASN A 158 -8.84 -4.49 -0.67
N GLY A 159 -7.71 -5.03 -0.22
CA GLY A 159 -7.45 -6.48 -0.16
C GLY A 159 -8.44 -7.22 0.75
N ILE A 160 -8.67 -6.70 1.95
CA ILE A 160 -9.61 -7.26 2.93
C ILE A 160 -11.04 -7.27 2.40
N GLU A 161 -11.47 -6.20 1.75
CA GLU A 161 -12.81 -6.08 1.17
C GLU A 161 -12.99 -6.98 -0.04
N SER A 162 -11.97 -7.09 -0.90
CA SER A 162 -11.97 -8.03 -2.03
C SER A 162 -12.05 -9.48 -1.57
N GLY A 163 -11.40 -9.81 -0.44
CA GLY A 163 -11.46 -11.12 0.21
C GLY A 163 -12.77 -11.36 0.96
N ARG A 164 -13.62 -10.36 1.16
CA ARG A 164 -14.89 -10.45 1.89
C ARG A 164 -14.73 -11.18 3.22
N ILE A 165 -13.67 -10.81 3.97
CA ILE A 165 -13.40 -11.44 5.27
C ILE A 165 -14.56 -11.19 6.23
N ASP A 166 -14.99 -12.24 6.91
CA ASP A 166 -16.09 -12.20 7.86
C ASP A 166 -15.72 -12.93 9.17
N LEU A 167 -16.62 -12.84 10.15
CA LEU A 167 -16.53 -13.58 11.39
C LEU A 167 -16.40 -15.09 11.09
N SER A 168 -15.62 -15.80 11.90
CA SER A 168 -15.35 -17.23 11.77
C SER A 168 -14.43 -17.64 10.61
N ASP A 169 -14.00 -16.75 9.73
CA ASP A 169 -13.05 -17.10 8.68
C ASP A 169 -11.67 -17.46 9.26
N ILE A 170 -11.07 -18.51 8.72
CA ILE A 170 -9.65 -18.82 8.88
C ILE A 170 -8.94 -18.16 7.71
N VAL A 171 -8.12 -17.14 8.01
CA VAL A 171 -7.42 -16.33 7.02
C VAL A 171 -5.95 -16.73 6.96
N LEU A 172 -5.47 -17.10 5.78
CA LEU A 172 -4.05 -17.30 5.50
C LEU A 172 -3.50 -16.09 4.75
N ILE A 173 -2.45 -15.48 5.29
CA ILE A 173 -1.70 -14.42 4.62
C ILE A 173 -0.34 -14.98 4.21
N ILE A 174 -0.03 -14.94 2.92
CA ILE A 174 1.25 -15.40 2.40
C ILE A 174 2.17 -14.18 2.21
N GLY A 175 3.20 -14.11 3.05
CA GLY A 175 4.16 -13.02 3.15
C GLY A 175 3.90 -12.09 4.32
N ALA A 176 4.96 -11.78 5.09
CA ALA A 176 4.94 -10.88 6.25
C ALA A 176 5.71 -9.56 6.02
N GLY A 177 5.77 -9.08 4.78
CA GLY A 177 6.19 -7.71 4.49
C GLY A 177 5.15 -6.68 4.99
N SER A 178 5.41 -5.39 4.79
CA SER A 178 4.51 -4.31 5.25
C SER A 178 3.04 -4.51 4.86
N MET A 179 2.79 -4.95 3.62
CA MET A 179 1.43 -5.20 3.14
C MET A 179 0.80 -6.45 3.78
N GLY A 180 1.59 -7.52 3.98
CA GLY A 180 1.11 -8.72 4.69
C GLY A 180 0.73 -8.42 6.14
N ILE A 181 1.56 -7.65 6.84
CA ILE A 181 1.29 -7.21 8.22
C ILE A 181 0.04 -6.32 8.29
N LEU A 182 -0.14 -5.37 7.37
CA LEU A 182 -1.36 -4.55 7.31
C LEU A 182 -2.61 -5.38 7.06
N ASN A 183 -2.56 -6.33 6.11
CA ASN A 183 -3.65 -7.26 5.86
C ASN A 183 -3.95 -8.13 7.11
N MET A 184 -2.93 -8.60 7.82
CA MET A 184 -3.07 -9.36 9.07
C MET A 184 -3.79 -8.53 10.14
N MET A 185 -3.35 -7.30 10.39
CA MET A 185 -3.97 -6.41 11.37
C MET A 185 -5.43 -6.13 11.03
N LEU A 186 -5.72 -5.85 9.75
CA LEU A 186 -7.09 -5.60 9.28
C LEU A 186 -7.97 -6.86 9.32
N ALA A 187 -7.45 -8.04 8.98
CA ALA A 187 -8.18 -9.30 9.08
C ALA A 187 -8.59 -9.59 10.53
N LYS A 188 -7.70 -9.37 11.49
CA LYS A 188 -8.02 -9.49 12.92
C LYS A 188 -9.07 -8.47 13.34
N LEU A 189 -8.93 -7.21 12.95
CA LEU A 189 -9.91 -6.17 13.25
C LEU A 189 -11.28 -6.48 12.66
N LYS A 190 -11.32 -7.13 11.48
CA LYS A 190 -12.55 -7.56 10.82
C LYS A 190 -13.23 -8.73 11.53
N GLY A 191 -12.54 -9.39 12.46
CA GLY A 191 -13.09 -10.48 13.28
C GLY A 191 -12.82 -11.87 12.74
N ALA A 192 -11.79 -12.06 11.91
CA ALA A 192 -11.35 -13.39 11.51
C ALA A 192 -11.11 -14.30 12.74
N GLN A 193 -11.56 -15.54 12.68
CA GLN A 193 -11.42 -16.51 13.76
C GLN A 193 -9.95 -16.83 14.05
N LYS A 194 -9.18 -17.01 12.97
CA LYS A 194 -7.73 -17.24 13.00
C LYS A 194 -7.07 -16.49 11.87
N VAL A 195 -5.96 -15.83 12.14
CA VAL A 195 -5.09 -15.23 11.12
C VAL A 195 -3.74 -15.93 11.16
N ILE A 196 -3.48 -16.72 10.13
CA ILE A 196 -2.28 -17.51 9.94
C ILE A 196 -1.38 -16.76 8.95
N VAL A 197 -0.10 -16.65 9.26
CA VAL A 197 0.88 -16.00 8.37
C VAL A 197 1.88 -17.04 7.87
N SER A 198 2.08 -17.15 6.56
CA SER A 198 3.14 -17.96 5.96
C SER A 198 4.30 -17.04 5.55
N GLU A 199 5.48 -17.27 6.14
CA GLU A 199 6.68 -16.45 5.89
C GLU A 199 7.94 -17.30 5.99
N ILE A 200 8.95 -16.99 5.18
CA ILE A 200 10.22 -17.72 5.13
C ILE A 200 11.36 -17.00 5.86
N ASP A 201 11.28 -15.67 5.91
CA ASP A 201 12.34 -14.85 6.49
C ASP A 201 12.24 -14.81 8.02
N PRO A 202 13.31 -15.14 8.77
CA PRO A 202 13.27 -15.20 10.23
C PRO A 202 12.99 -13.85 10.91
N MET A 203 13.40 -12.73 10.29
CA MET A 203 13.17 -11.40 10.86
C MET A 203 11.70 -11.01 10.71
N ARG A 204 11.12 -11.27 9.53
CA ARG A 204 9.70 -11.03 9.25
C ARG A 204 8.78 -11.95 10.07
N ILE A 205 9.19 -13.19 10.32
CA ILE A 205 8.49 -14.10 11.25
C ILE A 205 8.39 -13.45 12.63
N LYS A 206 9.51 -12.96 13.20
CA LYS A 206 9.52 -12.29 14.50
C LYS A 206 8.64 -11.04 14.53
N ILE A 207 8.57 -10.31 13.41
CA ILE A 207 7.70 -9.12 13.30
C ILE A 207 6.24 -9.57 13.31
N ALA A 208 5.86 -10.59 12.54
CA ALA A 208 4.50 -11.10 12.50
C ALA A 208 4.04 -11.64 13.87
N GLU A 209 4.91 -12.34 14.61
CA GLU A 209 4.67 -12.77 15.99
C GLU A 209 4.36 -11.58 16.91
N LYS A 210 5.25 -10.58 16.93
CA LYS A 210 5.10 -9.36 17.75
C LYS A 210 3.87 -8.53 17.38
N THR A 211 3.46 -8.58 16.10
CA THR A 211 2.30 -7.82 15.62
C THR A 211 0.99 -8.57 15.87
N GLY A 212 1.04 -9.85 16.22
CA GLY A 212 -0.10 -10.60 16.72
C GLY A 212 -0.71 -11.61 15.73
N ALA A 213 0.09 -12.25 14.86
CA ALA A 213 -0.34 -13.42 14.12
C ALA A 213 -0.78 -14.53 15.12
N ASP A 214 -1.88 -15.21 14.85
CA ASP A 214 -2.33 -16.30 15.72
C ASP A 214 -1.46 -17.54 15.53
N TYR A 215 -1.01 -17.80 14.30
CA TYR A 215 -0.07 -18.85 13.95
C TYR A 215 0.85 -18.37 12.81
N ILE A 216 2.07 -18.91 12.81
CA ILE A 216 3.03 -18.70 11.73
C ILE A 216 3.48 -20.06 11.20
N ILE A 217 3.53 -20.17 9.87
CA ILE A 217 4.02 -21.35 9.17
C ILE A 217 5.23 -20.94 8.34
N ASN A 218 6.38 -21.57 8.61
CA ASN A 218 7.55 -21.40 7.75
C ASN A 218 7.63 -22.56 6.75
N PRO A 219 7.27 -22.34 5.47
CA PRO A 219 7.24 -23.42 4.47
C PRO A 219 8.62 -23.96 4.07
N GLN A 220 9.71 -23.41 4.61
CA GLN A 220 11.05 -23.99 4.49
C GLN A 220 11.34 -24.99 5.60
N LYS A 221 10.57 -25.01 6.70
CA LYS A 221 10.79 -25.87 7.87
C LYS A 221 9.69 -26.91 8.05
N GLU A 222 8.50 -26.65 7.54
CA GLU A 222 7.34 -27.52 7.66
C GLU A 222 6.46 -27.47 6.41
N ASP A 223 5.65 -28.47 6.17
CA ASP A 223 4.72 -28.50 5.04
C ASP A 223 3.54 -27.55 5.29
N LEU A 224 3.42 -26.52 4.48
CA LEU A 224 2.37 -25.49 4.58
C LEU A 224 0.96 -26.12 4.57
N ARG A 225 0.73 -27.10 3.67
CA ARG A 225 -0.58 -27.73 3.51
C ARG A 225 -0.95 -28.52 4.76
N ASN A 226 -0.07 -29.41 5.21
CA ASN A 226 -0.32 -30.27 6.36
C ASN A 226 -0.58 -29.43 7.61
N ARG A 227 0.25 -28.41 7.84
CA ARG A 227 0.09 -27.54 8.99
C ARG A 227 -1.18 -26.69 8.93
N LEU A 228 -1.53 -26.16 7.75
CA LEU A 228 -2.78 -25.42 7.56
C LEU A 228 -4.00 -26.34 7.77
N MET A 229 -3.97 -27.59 7.25
CA MET A 229 -5.08 -28.54 7.45
C MET A 229 -5.27 -28.86 8.94
N GLU A 230 -4.19 -29.03 9.69
CA GLU A 230 -4.27 -29.20 11.15
C GLU A 230 -4.95 -27.99 11.82
N LEU A 231 -4.48 -26.75 11.51
CA LEU A 231 -5.00 -25.53 12.11
C LEU A 231 -6.43 -25.19 11.70
N SER A 232 -6.89 -25.71 10.55
CA SER A 232 -8.22 -25.50 9.97
C SER A 232 -9.16 -26.70 10.11
N TYR A 233 -8.82 -27.68 10.93
CA TYR A 233 -9.62 -28.88 11.12
C TYR A 233 -9.92 -29.63 9.81
N GLY A 234 -8.94 -29.71 8.91
CA GLY A 234 -9.02 -30.38 7.62
C GLY A 234 -9.72 -29.60 6.50
N ARG A 235 -10.20 -28.37 6.76
CA ARG A 235 -10.99 -27.61 5.78
C ARG A 235 -10.16 -26.81 4.78
N GLY A 236 -8.97 -26.34 5.18
CA GLY A 236 -8.19 -25.32 4.48
C GLY A 236 -8.55 -23.92 4.94
N ALA A 237 -7.96 -22.89 4.32
CA ALA A 237 -8.24 -21.50 4.63
C ALA A 237 -9.53 -21.02 3.95
N ASP A 238 -10.37 -20.27 4.66
CA ASP A 238 -11.57 -19.64 4.10
C ASP A 238 -11.20 -18.43 3.22
N VAL A 239 -10.13 -17.70 3.58
CA VAL A 239 -9.56 -16.63 2.77
C VAL A 239 -8.05 -16.77 2.69
N ILE A 240 -7.50 -16.62 1.49
CA ILE A 240 -6.05 -16.56 1.27
C ILE A 240 -5.70 -15.20 0.63
N ILE A 241 -4.85 -14.42 1.30
CA ILE A 241 -4.31 -13.17 0.76
C ILE A 241 -2.84 -13.40 0.39
N ILE A 242 -2.50 -13.27 -0.90
CA ILE A 242 -1.14 -13.50 -1.39
C ILE A 242 -0.43 -12.16 -1.49
N ALA A 243 0.30 -11.78 -0.45
CA ALA A 243 1.00 -10.50 -0.32
C ALA A 243 2.47 -10.57 -0.79
N VAL A 244 2.78 -11.55 -1.63
CA VAL A 244 4.11 -11.73 -2.26
C VAL A 244 3.98 -11.85 -3.78
N SER A 245 5.03 -11.44 -4.50
CA SER A 245 5.13 -11.59 -5.97
C SER A 245 5.68 -12.99 -6.30
N SER A 246 4.89 -14.05 -6.12
CA SER A 246 5.30 -15.45 -6.33
C SER A 246 4.22 -16.25 -7.05
N ALA A 247 4.52 -16.67 -8.28
CA ALA A 247 3.64 -17.56 -9.07
C ALA A 247 3.38 -18.86 -8.33
N LYS A 248 4.41 -19.47 -7.71
CA LYS A 248 4.29 -20.68 -6.90
C LYS A 248 3.29 -20.51 -5.75
N ALA A 249 3.30 -19.39 -5.05
CA ALA A 249 2.36 -19.12 -3.96
C ALA A 249 0.92 -18.99 -4.49
N GLN A 250 0.73 -18.38 -5.66
CA GLN A 250 -0.58 -18.27 -6.31
C GLN A 250 -1.10 -19.65 -6.74
N GLU A 251 -0.28 -20.49 -7.33
CA GLU A 251 -0.65 -21.86 -7.73
C GLU A 251 -0.98 -22.73 -6.53
N GLN A 252 -0.14 -22.73 -5.50
CA GLN A 252 -0.33 -23.52 -4.28
C GLN A 252 -1.57 -23.12 -3.48
N SER A 253 -2.03 -21.87 -3.58
CA SER A 253 -3.23 -21.40 -2.89
C SER A 253 -4.47 -22.21 -3.24
N LEU A 254 -4.58 -22.71 -4.48
CA LEU A 254 -5.68 -23.56 -4.94
C LEU A 254 -5.71 -24.93 -4.26
N ASP A 255 -4.58 -25.45 -3.77
CA ASP A 255 -4.52 -26.74 -3.10
C ASP A 255 -4.98 -26.70 -1.64
N ILE A 256 -4.91 -25.50 -1.03
CA ILE A 256 -5.10 -25.28 0.40
C ILE A 256 -6.31 -24.40 0.74
N ILE A 257 -7.07 -23.98 -0.28
CA ILE A 257 -8.31 -23.21 -0.10
C ILE A 257 -9.45 -24.12 0.35
N ALA A 258 -10.28 -23.64 1.24
CA ALA A 258 -11.52 -24.28 1.66
C ALA A 258 -12.60 -24.27 0.57
N ARG A 259 -13.70 -25.00 0.74
CA ARG A 259 -14.91 -24.86 -0.09
C ARG A 259 -15.53 -23.48 0.14
N CYS A 260 -16.05 -22.87 -0.92
CA CYS A 260 -16.56 -21.49 -0.95
C CYS A 260 -15.52 -20.44 -0.51
N GLY A 261 -14.22 -20.79 -0.58
CA GLY A 261 -13.13 -19.92 -0.16
C GLY A 261 -12.86 -18.77 -1.16
N ARG A 262 -12.07 -17.81 -0.73
CA ARG A 262 -11.70 -16.61 -1.50
C ARG A 262 -10.19 -16.47 -1.55
N ILE A 263 -9.63 -16.31 -2.74
CA ILE A 263 -8.20 -16.08 -2.98
C ILE A 263 -8.03 -14.66 -3.50
N VAL A 264 -7.23 -13.85 -2.82
CA VAL A 264 -6.90 -12.48 -3.21
C VAL A 264 -5.47 -12.42 -3.72
N LEU A 265 -5.31 -12.16 -5.01
CA LEU A 265 -4.03 -11.89 -5.64
C LEU A 265 -3.67 -10.41 -5.34
N PHE A 266 -3.04 -10.21 -4.17
CA PHE A 266 -2.65 -8.89 -3.69
C PHE A 266 -1.29 -8.46 -4.25
N GLY A 267 -0.32 -9.35 -4.30
CA GLY A 267 0.99 -9.15 -4.92
C GLY A 267 0.96 -9.49 -6.40
N GLY A 268 1.19 -8.50 -7.27
CA GLY A 268 1.35 -8.74 -8.70
C GLY A 268 2.67 -9.44 -9.03
N LEU A 269 2.69 -10.23 -10.12
CA LEU A 269 3.89 -10.91 -10.62
C LEU A 269 4.72 -9.97 -11.50
N PRO A 270 6.04 -10.21 -11.63
CA PRO A 270 6.88 -9.48 -12.56
C PRO A 270 6.46 -9.71 -14.01
N LYS A 271 6.59 -8.67 -14.84
CA LYS A 271 6.33 -8.78 -16.29
C LYS A 271 7.16 -9.91 -16.91
N GLY A 272 6.52 -10.75 -17.71
CA GLY A 272 7.15 -11.90 -18.39
C GLY A 272 7.17 -13.19 -17.55
N THR A 273 6.77 -13.13 -16.27
CA THR A 273 6.58 -14.30 -15.39
C THR A 273 5.21 -14.27 -14.72
N ASP A 274 4.26 -13.60 -15.32
CA ASP A 274 2.93 -13.29 -14.84
C ASP A 274 1.86 -14.33 -15.24
N THR A 275 2.32 -15.52 -15.62
CA THR A 275 1.48 -16.67 -15.96
C THR A 275 1.56 -17.74 -14.86
N ILE A 276 0.44 -18.36 -14.52
CA ILE A 276 0.35 -19.45 -13.54
C ILE A 276 -0.41 -20.65 -14.10
N ASN A 277 -0.13 -21.85 -13.58
CA ASN A 277 -0.94 -23.03 -13.80
C ASN A 277 -2.20 -22.98 -12.96
N PHE A 278 -3.34 -22.80 -13.59
CA PHE A 278 -4.61 -22.60 -12.92
C PHE A 278 -5.45 -23.87 -12.87
N LYS A 279 -5.70 -24.41 -11.67
CA LYS A 279 -6.51 -25.60 -11.45
C LYS A 279 -8.00 -25.27 -11.50
N SER A 280 -8.57 -25.08 -12.70
CA SER A 280 -9.96 -24.64 -12.90
C SER A 280 -10.99 -25.54 -12.22
N ASN A 281 -10.78 -26.86 -12.19
CA ASN A 281 -11.67 -27.81 -11.52
C ASN A 281 -11.73 -27.59 -9.99
N VAL A 282 -10.65 -27.12 -9.38
CA VAL A 282 -10.69 -26.75 -7.96
C VAL A 282 -11.64 -25.57 -7.73
N VAL A 283 -11.53 -24.56 -8.58
CA VAL A 283 -12.42 -23.38 -8.52
C VAL A 283 -13.86 -23.78 -8.76
N HIS A 284 -14.13 -24.61 -9.76
CA HIS A 284 -15.47 -25.09 -10.11
C HIS A 284 -16.10 -25.92 -8.97
N TYR A 285 -15.44 -27.00 -8.56
CA TYR A 285 -16.05 -27.97 -7.63
C TYR A 285 -16.03 -27.51 -6.17
N LYS A 286 -15.16 -26.59 -5.81
CA LYS A 286 -15.16 -25.98 -4.46
C LYS A 286 -15.89 -24.63 -4.42
N GLN A 287 -16.40 -24.09 -5.54
CA GLN A 287 -17.04 -22.77 -5.66
C GLN A 287 -16.14 -21.65 -5.11
N VAL A 288 -14.86 -21.67 -5.49
CA VAL A 288 -13.85 -20.70 -5.04
C VAL A 288 -13.99 -19.39 -5.83
N ILE A 289 -13.82 -18.26 -5.15
CA ILE A 289 -13.68 -16.96 -5.80
C ILE A 289 -12.17 -16.62 -5.86
N VAL A 290 -11.67 -16.33 -7.05
CA VAL A 290 -10.32 -15.77 -7.23
C VAL A 290 -10.47 -14.32 -7.69
N THR A 291 -9.88 -13.40 -6.98
CA THR A 291 -9.97 -11.96 -7.26
C THR A 291 -8.59 -11.30 -7.16
N GLY A 292 -8.42 -10.16 -7.84
CA GLY A 292 -7.24 -9.32 -7.72
C GLY A 292 -7.57 -7.99 -7.02
N THR A 293 -6.53 -7.27 -6.62
CA THR A 293 -6.65 -5.92 -6.05
C THR A 293 -5.46 -5.06 -6.49
N THR A 294 -5.72 -3.78 -6.72
CA THR A 294 -4.67 -2.80 -7.03
C THR A 294 -5.03 -1.44 -6.44
N GLY A 295 -4.07 -0.79 -5.77
CA GLY A 295 -4.26 0.52 -5.15
C GLY A 295 -5.46 0.58 -4.22
N SER A 296 -6.05 1.76 -4.11
CA SER A 296 -7.25 2.01 -3.29
C SER A 296 -8.11 3.12 -3.88
N THR A 297 -9.39 3.12 -3.52
CA THR A 297 -10.32 4.22 -3.81
C THR A 297 -10.21 5.34 -2.77
N VAL A 298 -10.72 6.52 -3.10
CA VAL A 298 -10.82 7.66 -2.15
C VAL A 298 -11.66 7.28 -0.92
N SER A 299 -12.72 6.47 -1.10
CA SER A 299 -13.54 5.96 0.00
C SER A 299 -12.76 5.04 0.94
N GLN A 300 -11.93 4.14 0.42
CA GLN A 300 -11.06 3.29 1.22
C GLN A 300 -10.00 4.10 1.96
N TYR A 301 -9.45 5.13 1.31
CA TYR A 301 -8.50 6.05 1.95
C TYR A 301 -9.14 6.78 3.14
N LYS A 302 -10.35 7.33 2.97
CA LYS A 302 -11.11 7.97 4.04
C LYS A 302 -11.30 7.04 5.23
N ARG A 303 -11.81 5.83 5.00
CA ARG A 303 -12.05 4.85 6.07
C ARG A 303 -10.75 4.41 6.76
N SER A 304 -9.65 4.34 6.03
CA SER A 304 -8.32 4.06 6.61
C SER A 304 -7.85 5.17 7.53
N MET A 305 -8.10 6.45 7.17
CA MET A 305 -7.86 7.58 8.06
C MET A 305 -8.70 7.49 9.33
N GLU A 306 -9.98 7.15 9.22
CA GLU A 306 -10.89 6.98 10.36
C GLU A 306 -10.45 5.82 11.26
N LEU A 307 -10.01 4.69 10.68
CA LEU A 307 -9.46 3.55 11.43
C LEU A 307 -8.19 3.91 12.20
N ALA A 308 -7.26 4.61 11.56
CA ALA A 308 -6.04 5.09 12.22
C ALA A 308 -6.38 6.10 13.33
N GLY A 309 -7.30 7.05 13.06
CA GLY A 309 -7.77 8.04 14.05
C GLY A 309 -8.45 7.42 15.27
N SER A 310 -9.16 6.30 15.07
CA SER A 310 -9.76 5.55 16.18
C SER A 310 -8.76 4.74 17.00
N LYS A 311 -7.47 4.73 16.62
CA LYS A 311 -6.38 3.93 17.22
C LYS A 311 -6.64 2.41 17.26
N LYS A 312 -7.57 1.91 16.44
CA LYS A 312 -7.79 0.47 16.29
C LYS A 312 -6.69 -0.21 15.49
N ILE A 313 -5.96 0.57 14.69
CA ILE A 313 -4.76 0.15 13.96
C ILE A 313 -3.60 1.03 14.42
N ASP A 314 -2.56 0.44 14.96
CA ASP A 314 -1.33 1.12 15.38
C ASP A 314 -0.30 1.09 14.24
N LEU A 315 -0.29 2.14 13.44
CA LEU A 315 0.62 2.27 12.29
C LEU A 315 2.09 2.48 12.70
N ASN A 316 2.36 2.90 13.95
CA ASN A 316 3.73 3.06 14.42
C ASN A 316 4.49 1.74 14.44
N ARG A 317 3.80 0.60 14.58
CA ARG A 317 4.40 -0.74 14.52
C ARG A 317 5.05 -1.07 13.17
N LEU A 318 4.67 -0.34 12.11
CA LEU A 318 5.25 -0.54 10.79
C LEU A 318 6.49 0.33 10.56
N ILE A 319 6.65 1.43 11.31
CA ILE A 319 7.74 2.37 11.10
C ILE A 319 9.03 1.78 11.68
N SER A 320 9.93 1.33 10.81
CA SER A 320 11.17 0.70 11.21
C SER A 320 12.33 1.69 11.30
N LYS A 321 12.43 2.63 10.36
CA LYS A 321 13.50 3.63 10.32
C LYS A 321 13.03 4.96 9.74
N LYS A 322 13.71 6.03 10.16
CA LYS A 322 13.48 7.40 9.70
C LYS A 322 14.80 7.99 9.19
N PHE A 323 14.75 8.69 8.06
CA PHE A 323 15.88 9.33 7.42
C PHE A 323 15.54 10.77 7.04
N LYS A 324 16.55 11.63 6.87
CA LYS A 324 16.39 12.90 6.17
C LYS A 324 16.32 12.64 4.66
N LEU A 325 15.73 13.56 3.92
CA LEU A 325 15.68 13.45 2.45
C LEU A 325 17.08 13.38 1.82
N THR A 326 18.07 14.05 2.42
CA THR A 326 19.48 14.00 2.02
C THR A 326 20.10 12.61 2.10
N ASP A 327 19.55 11.72 2.90
CA ASP A 327 20.07 10.37 3.12
C ASP A 327 19.34 9.33 2.26
N ALA A 328 18.84 9.76 1.09
CA ALA A 328 17.95 8.97 0.22
C ALA A 328 18.53 7.59 -0.16
N GLU A 329 19.82 7.51 -0.53
CA GLU A 329 20.44 6.23 -0.88
C GLU A 329 20.43 5.25 0.30
N GLN A 330 20.68 5.74 1.52
CA GLN A 330 20.61 4.92 2.74
C GLN A 330 19.17 4.50 3.02
N ALA A 331 18.19 5.40 2.86
CA ALA A 331 16.77 5.08 3.04
C ALA A 331 16.31 3.97 2.08
N PHE A 332 16.63 4.09 0.79
CA PHE A 332 16.30 3.08 -0.21
C PHE A 332 17.01 1.74 0.05
N SER A 333 18.29 1.76 0.46
CA SER A 333 19.03 0.55 0.81
C SER A 333 18.46 -0.13 2.06
N ASN A 334 17.96 0.64 3.04
CA ASN A 334 17.29 0.08 4.22
C ASN A 334 15.88 -0.44 3.92
N ALA A 335 15.18 0.16 2.96
CA ALA A 335 13.81 -0.24 2.64
C ALA A 335 13.70 -1.64 1.99
N VAL A 336 14.80 -2.21 1.49
CA VAL A 336 14.84 -3.58 0.96
C VAL A 336 15.21 -4.64 2.01
N LEU A 337 15.68 -4.22 3.19
CA LEU A 337 16.08 -5.16 4.24
C LEU A 337 14.87 -5.81 4.89
N PRO A 338 14.90 -7.12 5.16
CA PRO A 338 13.76 -7.87 5.66
C PRO A 338 13.28 -7.44 7.06
N GLU A 339 14.18 -6.92 7.90
CA GLU A 339 13.86 -6.40 9.22
C GLU A 339 13.09 -5.07 9.18
N ASN A 340 13.03 -4.40 8.03
CA ASN A 340 12.35 -3.12 7.89
C ASN A 340 11.02 -3.29 7.16
N LEU A 341 9.91 -2.86 7.78
CA LEU A 341 8.59 -2.83 7.15
C LEU A 341 8.39 -1.54 6.36
N LYS A 342 8.53 -0.39 7.03
CA LYS A 342 8.42 0.93 6.42
C LYS A 342 9.58 1.82 6.83
N VAL A 343 10.17 2.46 5.83
CA VAL A 343 11.23 3.45 5.97
C VAL A 343 10.66 4.80 5.54
N LEU A 344 10.79 5.81 6.39
CA LEU A 344 10.21 7.12 6.18
C LEU A 344 11.29 8.19 5.99
N PHE A 345 11.00 9.15 5.12
CA PHE A 345 11.65 10.45 5.14
C PHE A 345 10.91 11.37 6.10
N ILE A 346 11.65 12.06 6.95
CA ILE A 346 11.18 13.18 7.78
C ILE A 346 11.74 14.45 7.13
N ILE A 347 10.86 15.35 6.74
CA ILE A 347 11.13 16.48 5.85
C ILE A 347 10.77 17.81 6.52
#